data_fd0a4a9525d177c9ec9e410aa9a2cb1e
#
_entry.id   fd0a4a9525d177c9ec9e410aa9a2cb1e
#
_cell.length_a   1.000
_cell.length_b   1.000
_cell.length_c   1.000
_cell.angle_alpha   90.00
_cell.angle_beta   90.00
_cell.angle_gamma   90.00
#
_symmetry.space_group_name_H-M   'P 1'
#
loop_
_entity.id
_entity.type
_entity.pdbx_description
1 polymer ?
#
loop_
_entity_poly.entity_id
_entity_poly.type
_entity_poly.pdbx_seq_one_letter_code
_entity_poly.pdbx_strand_id
1 'polypeptide(L)'
;MKKKWFTRPLLLGTAMVLGGISMTACSDDDDTSGDKYSPYISQVLDYRPAPGQFVNDLPKWSEGDTQESINKKVMESIGGGKNEMISLGGFGGYVIVGFDHTIENISGQRDFRILGNSFDSQKQPGVSGKRGGSYEPGIVMVAYDKNKNGKPDDDEWYELAGSEYHKETTVKNYRITYYRPDPD
;
A
#
# COMPACT_ATOMS: atom_id res chain seq x y z
N MET A 1 -42.60 6.85 33.34
CA MET A 1 -43.95 7.48 33.39
C MET A 1 -44.24 8.08 32.02
N LYS A 2 -45.37 7.57 31.44
CA LYS A 2 -46.33 8.19 30.49
C LYS A 2 -45.75 8.93 29.26
N LYS A 3 -45.83 8.37 28.05
CA LYS A 3 -46.93 8.23 27.06
C LYS A 3 -47.63 9.54 26.71
N LYS A 4 -47.64 9.91 25.37
CA LYS A 4 -48.82 10.19 24.50
C LYS A 4 -48.29 10.82 23.21
N TRP A 5 -48.45 10.32 22.03
CA TRP A 5 -49.59 10.09 21.12
C TRP A 5 -50.33 11.38 20.74
N PHE A 6 -50.40 11.66 19.45
CA PHE A 6 -51.56 12.03 18.61
C PHE A 6 -51.07 12.76 17.34
N THR A 7 -51.36 12.45 16.21
CA THR A 7 -52.40 12.00 15.25
C THR A 7 -52.42 13.01 14.07
N ARG A 8 -52.53 12.40 12.88
CA ARG A 8 -52.79 13.05 11.59
C ARG A 8 -54.08 13.82 11.57
N PRO A 9 -54.26 14.76 10.57
CA PRO A 9 -55.31 14.51 9.61
C PRO A 9 -54.88 14.64 8.13
N LEU A 10 -55.55 13.85 7.36
CA LEU A 10 -55.72 13.77 5.93
C LEU A 10 -56.64 14.89 5.43
N LEU A 11 -56.32 15.56 4.31
CA LEU A 11 -57.33 16.27 3.53
C LEU A 11 -56.99 16.18 2.03
N LEU A 12 -57.97 15.72 1.30
CA LEU A 12 -58.08 15.52 -0.11
C LEU A 12 -58.22 16.83 -0.91
N GLY A 13 -57.82 16.79 -2.17
CA GLY A 13 -58.55 17.42 -3.27
C GLY A 13 -57.83 18.59 -3.89
N THR A 14 -57.41 18.63 -5.08
CA THR A 14 -58.13 18.80 -6.35
C THR A 14 -57.14 18.93 -7.52
N ALA A 15 -57.38 18.24 -8.59
CA ALA A 15 -56.68 18.30 -9.86
C ALA A 15 -56.88 19.67 -10.55
N MET A 16 -55.77 20.17 -11.19
CA MET A 16 -55.90 20.97 -12.40
C MET A 16 -54.71 20.65 -13.35
N VAL A 17 -55.13 20.12 -14.48
CA VAL A 17 -54.31 19.97 -15.69
C VAL A 17 -54.19 21.35 -16.36
N LEU A 18 -52.97 21.77 -16.75
CA LEU A 18 -52.75 22.55 -17.96
C LEU A 18 -51.24 22.77 -18.21
N GLY A 19 -50.84 22.40 -19.42
CA GLY A 19 -49.81 23.14 -20.14
C GLY A 19 -48.41 22.57 -20.10
N GLY A 20 -48.05 21.78 -21.10
CA GLY A 20 -46.70 21.31 -21.36
C GLY A 20 -45.69 22.44 -21.58
N ILE A 21 -44.57 22.28 -20.96
CA ILE A 21 -43.25 22.69 -21.46
C ILE A 21 -42.34 21.53 -21.17
N SER A 22 -41.97 20.78 -22.17
CA SER A 22 -40.91 19.78 -22.11
C SER A 22 -39.58 20.50 -21.88
N MET A 23 -39.23 20.69 -20.62
CA MET A 23 -37.85 20.85 -20.26
C MET A 23 -37.27 19.44 -20.17
N THR A 24 -36.52 19.06 -21.21
CA THR A 24 -35.54 17.99 -21.06
C THR A 24 -34.57 18.41 -20.00
N ALA A 25 -34.89 18.09 -18.75
CA ALA A 25 -33.87 17.97 -17.75
C ALA A 25 -32.94 16.85 -18.23
N CYS A 26 -31.75 17.23 -18.66
CA CYS A 26 -30.63 16.31 -18.57
C CYS A 26 -30.56 15.92 -17.11
N SER A 27 -31.09 14.76 -16.78
CA SER A 27 -30.62 14.04 -15.64
C SER A 27 -29.18 13.70 -16.00
N ASP A 28 -28.25 14.45 -15.45
CA ASP A 28 -26.93 13.93 -15.18
C ASP A 28 -27.20 12.72 -14.25
N ASP A 29 -27.39 11.58 -14.86
CA ASP A 29 -27.17 10.32 -14.21
C ASP A 29 -25.68 10.33 -13.89
N ASP A 30 -25.35 10.87 -12.72
CA ASP A 30 -24.14 10.59 -12.00
C ASP A 30 -24.18 9.08 -11.71
N ASP A 31 -23.89 8.32 -12.76
CA ASP A 31 -23.59 6.90 -12.67
C ASP A 31 -22.22 6.77 -12.00
N THR A 32 -22.18 7.16 -10.71
CA THR A 32 -21.10 6.82 -9.82
C THR A 32 -21.23 5.36 -9.42
N SER A 33 -21.27 4.48 -10.41
CA SER A 33 -20.72 3.15 -10.29
C SER A 33 -19.20 3.29 -10.32
N GLY A 34 -18.66 4.07 -9.37
CA GLY A 34 -17.24 4.11 -9.14
C GLY A 34 -16.82 2.71 -8.78
N ASP A 35 -16.09 2.06 -9.68
CA ASP A 35 -15.40 0.81 -9.39
C ASP A 35 -14.72 1.01 -8.05
N LYS A 36 -15.15 0.26 -7.03
CA LYS A 36 -14.59 0.38 -5.70
C LYS A 36 -13.22 -0.28 -5.70
N TYR A 37 -12.22 0.48 -6.10
CA TYR A 37 -10.83 0.06 -5.99
C TYR A 37 -10.44 -0.16 -4.52
N SER A 38 -9.60 -1.15 -4.28
CA SER A 38 -9.08 -1.39 -2.95
C SER A 38 -8.04 -0.31 -2.58
N PRO A 39 -8.13 0.32 -1.40
CA PRO A 39 -7.08 1.25 -0.95
C PRO A 39 -5.80 0.53 -0.54
N TYR A 40 -5.74 -0.79 -0.68
CA TYR A 40 -4.62 -1.63 -0.29
C TYR A 40 -4.01 -2.32 -1.49
N ILE A 41 -2.79 -2.81 -1.34
CA ILE A 41 -2.17 -3.68 -2.35
C ILE A 41 -3.07 -4.88 -2.64
N SER A 42 -3.18 -5.24 -3.92
CA SER A 42 -4.00 -6.33 -4.42
C SER A 42 -3.20 -7.58 -4.78
N GLN A 43 -1.87 -7.43 -4.96
CA GLN A 43 -0.99 -8.53 -5.34
C GLN A 43 0.45 -8.31 -4.90
N VAL A 44 1.16 -9.42 -4.70
CA VAL A 44 2.62 -9.47 -4.58
C VAL A 44 3.15 -10.13 -5.85
N LEU A 45 3.87 -9.36 -6.65
CA LEU A 45 4.42 -9.82 -7.92
C LEU A 45 5.72 -10.60 -7.72
N ASP A 46 6.60 -10.10 -6.87
CA ASP A 46 7.84 -10.79 -6.51
C ASP A 46 8.30 -10.41 -5.10
N TYR A 47 8.89 -11.36 -4.40
CA TYR A 47 9.49 -11.14 -3.10
C TYR A 47 10.83 -11.87 -3.03
N ARG A 48 11.90 -11.12 -2.85
CA ARG A 48 13.28 -11.62 -2.82
C ARG A 48 14.01 -11.02 -1.62
N PRO A 49 13.94 -11.64 -0.45
CA PRO A 49 14.72 -11.17 0.68
C PRO A 49 16.21 -11.42 0.44
N ALA A 50 17.04 -10.46 0.82
CA ALA A 50 18.48 -10.69 0.91
C ALA A 50 18.83 -11.35 2.25
N PRO A 51 20.02 -11.95 2.39
CA PRO A 51 20.47 -12.47 3.69
C PRO A 51 20.38 -11.40 4.78
N GLY A 52 19.73 -11.73 5.90
CA GLY A 52 19.51 -10.79 7.00
C GLY A 52 18.65 -11.39 8.09
N GLN A 53 18.26 -10.56 9.07
CA GLN A 53 17.41 -10.99 10.18
C GLN A 53 15.99 -11.34 9.70
N PHE A 54 15.41 -12.37 10.28
CA PHE A 54 14.02 -12.77 10.12
C PHE A 54 13.58 -13.15 8.71
N VAL A 55 14.49 -13.34 7.77
CA VAL A 55 14.13 -13.64 6.36
C VAL A 55 13.48 -15.02 6.17
N ASN A 56 13.62 -15.91 7.17
CA ASN A 56 12.96 -17.22 7.17
C ASN A 56 11.73 -17.28 8.10
N ASP A 57 11.47 -16.19 8.84
CA ASP A 57 10.40 -16.13 9.84
C ASP A 57 9.29 -15.13 9.42
N LEU A 58 9.62 -14.13 8.60
CA LEU A 58 8.72 -13.07 8.20
C LEU A 58 8.71 -12.86 6.66
N PRO A 59 7.88 -13.61 5.93
CA PRO A 59 7.00 -14.69 6.37
C PRO A 59 7.76 -15.98 6.69
N LYS A 60 7.12 -16.86 7.47
CA LYS A 60 7.74 -18.13 7.82
C LYS A 60 7.96 -19.01 6.58
N TRP A 61 9.21 -19.29 6.31
CA TRP A 61 9.60 -20.25 5.28
C TRP A 61 9.35 -21.70 5.73
N SER A 62 8.99 -22.56 4.81
CA SER A 62 8.80 -24.00 5.03
C SER A 62 9.45 -24.79 3.90
N GLU A 63 9.95 -25.97 4.19
CA GLU A 63 10.47 -26.85 3.16
C GLU A 63 9.41 -27.13 2.10
N GLY A 64 9.79 -27.04 0.82
CA GLY A 64 8.88 -27.15 -0.32
C GLY A 64 8.22 -25.86 -0.75
N ASP A 65 8.47 -24.72 -0.08
CA ASP A 65 7.98 -23.43 -0.56
C ASP A 65 8.57 -23.09 -1.92
N THR A 66 7.69 -22.65 -2.79
CA THR A 66 8.02 -22.08 -4.10
C THR A 66 7.96 -20.55 -4.06
N GLN A 67 8.44 -19.88 -5.09
CA GLN A 67 8.30 -18.44 -5.20
C GLN A 67 6.84 -18.00 -5.12
N GLU A 68 5.94 -18.75 -5.75
CA GLU A 68 4.50 -18.45 -5.72
C GLU A 68 3.93 -18.60 -4.30
N SER A 69 4.27 -19.67 -3.58
CA SER A 69 3.79 -19.88 -2.20
C SER A 69 4.32 -18.80 -1.24
N ILE A 70 5.56 -18.38 -1.42
CA ILE A 70 6.14 -17.28 -0.62
C ILE A 70 5.47 -15.95 -0.95
N ASN A 71 5.27 -15.61 -2.22
CA ASN A 71 4.54 -14.40 -2.61
C ASN A 71 3.12 -14.37 -1.99
N LYS A 72 2.45 -15.53 -1.95
CA LYS A 72 1.15 -15.67 -1.31
C LYS A 72 1.23 -15.42 0.20
N LYS A 73 2.20 -16.00 0.90
CA LYS A 73 2.42 -15.74 2.34
C LYS A 73 2.71 -14.27 2.62
N VAL A 74 3.50 -13.61 1.77
CA VAL A 74 3.73 -12.16 1.85
C VAL A 74 2.43 -11.39 1.69
N MET A 75 1.62 -11.72 0.69
CA MET A 75 0.30 -11.09 0.49
C MET A 75 -0.63 -11.32 1.67
N GLU A 76 -0.59 -12.50 2.29
CA GLU A 76 -1.35 -12.81 3.50
C GLU A 76 -0.91 -11.96 4.70
N SER A 77 0.37 -11.56 4.77
CA SER A 77 0.89 -10.72 5.86
C SER A 77 0.61 -9.22 5.67
N ILE A 78 0.81 -8.69 4.46
CA ILE A 78 0.79 -7.24 4.24
C ILE A 78 -0.37 -6.75 3.36
N GLY A 79 -1.16 -7.66 2.77
CA GLY A 79 -2.30 -7.32 1.92
C GLY A 79 -3.58 -7.00 2.70
N GLY A 80 -4.56 -6.39 2.00
CA GLY A 80 -5.90 -6.17 2.55
C GLY A 80 -5.97 -5.32 3.82
N GLY A 81 -5.02 -4.44 4.04
CA GLY A 81 -4.97 -3.57 5.23
C GLY A 81 -4.43 -4.23 6.48
N LYS A 82 -3.83 -5.39 6.38
CA LYS A 82 -3.12 -6.03 7.50
C LYS A 82 -1.87 -5.25 7.86
N ASN A 83 -1.51 -5.27 9.13
CA ASN A 83 -0.34 -4.58 9.69
C ASN A 83 0.74 -5.57 10.16
N GLU A 84 0.85 -6.71 9.49
CA GLU A 84 1.93 -7.63 9.76
C GLU A 84 3.20 -7.20 9.03
N MET A 85 4.34 -7.66 9.50
CA MET A 85 5.64 -7.32 8.91
C MET A 85 6.14 -8.45 8.03
N ILE A 86 6.92 -8.07 7.02
CA ILE A 86 7.79 -8.97 6.26
C ILE A 86 9.23 -8.50 6.40
N SER A 87 10.19 -9.39 6.31
CA SER A 87 11.61 -9.04 6.33
C SER A 87 12.15 -8.99 4.92
N LEU A 88 12.71 -7.87 4.52
CA LEU A 88 13.47 -7.76 3.26
C LEU A 88 14.93 -8.20 3.44
N GLY A 89 15.37 -8.39 4.68
CA GLY A 89 16.77 -8.70 4.99
C GLY A 89 17.71 -7.52 4.78
N GLY A 90 18.89 -7.79 4.27
CA GLY A 90 19.91 -6.79 4.02
C GLY A 90 19.78 -6.09 2.67
N PHE A 91 20.89 -5.50 2.22
CA PHE A 91 20.94 -4.78 0.95
C PHE A 91 20.55 -5.68 -0.23
N GLY A 92 19.70 -5.16 -1.12
CA GLY A 92 19.25 -5.83 -2.32
C GLY A 92 18.00 -6.69 -2.13
N GLY A 93 17.52 -6.85 -0.89
CA GLY A 93 16.21 -7.48 -0.66
C GLY A 93 15.06 -6.55 -1.04
N TYR A 94 14.02 -7.13 -1.68
CA TYR A 94 12.90 -6.33 -2.18
C TYR A 94 11.57 -7.08 -2.15
N VAL A 95 10.50 -6.32 -2.25
CA VAL A 95 9.16 -6.81 -2.57
C VAL A 95 8.57 -5.92 -3.66
N ILE A 96 7.95 -6.55 -4.66
CA ILE A 96 7.19 -5.88 -5.71
C ILE A 96 5.71 -6.13 -5.46
N VAL A 97 4.97 -5.07 -5.32
CA VAL A 97 3.53 -5.12 -5.07
C VAL A 97 2.77 -4.38 -6.16
N GLY A 98 1.51 -4.76 -6.38
CA GLY A 98 0.62 -4.10 -7.31
C GLY A 98 -0.71 -3.73 -6.65
N PHE A 99 -1.40 -2.79 -7.29
CA PHE A 99 -2.74 -2.35 -6.94
C PHE A 99 -3.72 -2.82 -8.03
N ASP A 100 -5.00 -2.82 -7.72
CA ASP A 100 -6.07 -3.16 -8.69
C ASP A 100 -6.44 -1.98 -9.59
N HIS A 101 -5.77 -0.86 -9.41
CA HIS A 101 -5.96 0.37 -10.18
C HIS A 101 -4.65 1.15 -10.32
N THR A 102 -4.63 2.11 -11.22
CA THR A 102 -3.52 3.06 -11.35
C THR A 102 -3.55 4.06 -10.19
N ILE A 103 -2.41 4.25 -9.54
CA ILE A 103 -2.26 5.29 -8.52
C ILE A 103 -2.07 6.63 -9.25
N GLU A 104 -2.98 7.56 -8.99
CA GLU A 104 -2.91 8.90 -9.56
C GLU A 104 -1.99 9.79 -8.72
N ASN A 105 -1.12 10.55 -9.40
CA ASN A 105 -0.31 11.58 -8.75
C ASN A 105 -1.10 12.90 -8.71
N ILE A 106 -1.73 13.17 -7.57
CA ILE A 106 -2.54 14.37 -7.36
C ILE A 106 -1.73 15.38 -6.55
N SER A 107 -1.50 16.56 -7.14
CA SER A 107 -0.73 17.62 -6.49
C SER A 107 -1.29 17.99 -5.11
N GLY A 108 -0.42 17.97 -4.10
CA GLY A 108 -0.76 18.30 -2.71
C GLY A 108 -1.42 17.16 -1.92
N GLN A 109 -1.62 16.01 -2.52
CA GLN A 109 -2.09 14.80 -1.85
C GLN A 109 -0.96 13.77 -1.70
N ARG A 110 -1.17 12.79 -0.85
CA ARG A 110 -0.27 11.64 -0.72
C ARG A 110 -0.83 10.51 -1.57
N ASP A 111 -0.02 9.98 -2.49
CA ASP A 111 -0.45 8.95 -3.41
C ASP A 111 -0.56 7.59 -2.73
N PHE A 112 0.38 7.26 -1.84
CA PHE A 112 0.35 6.02 -1.04
C PHE A 112 1.14 6.17 0.27
N ARG A 113 1.05 5.16 1.11
CA ARG A 113 1.77 5.08 2.38
C ARG A 113 2.41 3.71 2.54
N ILE A 114 3.68 3.71 2.95
CA ILE A 114 4.40 2.51 3.37
C ILE A 114 4.62 2.61 4.88
N LEU A 115 4.30 1.55 5.60
CA LEU A 115 4.58 1.44 7.03
C LEU A 115 5.91 0.71 7.20
N GLY A 116 6.86 1.37 7.82
CA GLY A 116 8.13 0.78 8.22
C GLY A 116 8.08 0.30 9.68
N ASN A 117 9.14 -0.36 10.10
CA ASN A 117 9.30 -0.88 11.45
C ASN A 117 10.10 0.05 12.40
N SER A 118 10.36 1.28 11.99
CA SER A 118 11.11 2.22 12.83
C SER A 118 10.39 2.51 14.13
N PHE A 119 11.12 2.48 15.23
CA PHE A 119 10.62 2.87 16.53
C PHE A 119 11.64 3.68 17.33
N ASP A 120 11.15 4.59 18.16
CA ASP A 120 11.93 5.37 19.12
C ASP A 120 11.65 4.83 20.54
N SER A 121 12.67 4.29 21.19
CA SER A 121 12.56 3.79 22.55
C SER A 121 12.69 4.95 23.54
N GLN A 122 11.58 5.49 23.97
CA GLN A 122 11.56 6.48 25.06
C GLN A 122 11.77 5.87 26.46
N LYS A 123 11.63 4.56 26.59
CA LYS A 123 11.61 3.87 27.90
C LYS A 123 12.95 3.28 28.37
N GLN A 124 13.93 3.26 27.51
CA GLN A 124 15.29 2.93 27.90
C GLN A 124 16.19 4.09 27.48
N PRO A 125 16.38 5.10 28.34
CA PRO A 125 17.49 6.01 28.15
C PRO A 125 18.73 5.12 28.17
N GLY A 126 19.37 5.01 27.00
CA GLY A 126 20.67 4.39 26.91
C GLY A 126 21.57 5.00 27.96
N VAL A 127 22.56 4.26 28.43
CA VAL A 127 23.59 4.75 29.31
C VAL A 127 24.09 6.08 28.80
N SER A 128 23.73 7.19 29.41
CA SER A 128 24.02 8.58 29.03
C SER A 128 22.86 9.44 28.47
N GLY A 129 21.58 9.09 28.68
CA GLY A 129 20.44 9.95 28.30
C GLY A 129 20.18 10.07 26.78
N LYS A 130 20.79 9.24 25.95
CA LYS A 130 20.51 9.17 24.51
C LYS A 130 19.25 8.32 24.26
N ARG A 131 18.41 8.77 23.35
CA ARG A 131 17.27 7.98 22.88
C ARG A 131 17.78 6.74 22.17
N GLY A 132 17.20 5.58 22.49
CA GLY A 132 17.37 4.35 21.73
C GLY A 132 16.28 4.23 20.65
N GLY A 133 16.51 3.37 19.69
CA GLY A 133 15.53 3.09 18.65
C GLY A 133 16.12 2.18 17.58
N SER A 134 15.27 1.77 16.65
CA SER A 134 15.69 1.07 15.43
C SER A 134 15.13 1.80 14.22
N TYR A 135 15.97 2.00 13.22
CA TYR A 135 15.63 2.70 11.99
C TYR A 135 16.23 1.91 10.82
N GLU A 136 15.38 1.28 10.06
CA GLU A 136 15.77 0.44 8.92
C GLU A 136 15.19 1.04 7.64
N PRO A 137 15.86 2.06 7.08
CA PRO A 137 15.37 2.75 5.89
C PRO A 137 15.46 1.87 4.66
N GLY A 138 14.52 2.04 3.75
CA GLY A 138 14.49 1.38 2.46
C GLY A 138 14.36 2.39 1.31
N ILE A 139 14.65 1.92 0.11
CA ILE A 139 14.39 2.65 -1.14
C ILE A 139 12.98 2.29 -1.61
N VAL A 140 12.24 3.28 -2.08
CA VAL A 140 10.95 3.10 -2.70
C VAL A 140 11.06 3.42 -4.18
N MET A 141 10.59 2.49 -5.00
CA MET A 141 10.52 2.67 -6.45
C MET A 141 9.07 2.50 -6.91
N VAL A 142 8.70 3.19 -7.96
CA VAL A 142 7.42 3.01 -8.64
C VAL A 142 7.68 2.63 -10.09
N ALA A 143 6.84 1.77 -10.63
CA ALA A 143 6.88 1.41 -12.05
C ALA A 143 5.65 1.96 -12.76
N TYR A 144 5.86 2.48 -13.95
CA TYR A 144 4.80 2.86 -14.86
C TYR A 144 4.75 1.88 -16.04
N ASP A 145 3.72 1.03 -16.05
CA ASP A 145 3.50 0.02 -17.10
C ASP A 145 3.18 0.71 -18.46
N LYS A 146 4.23 1.05 -19.22
CA LYS A 146 4.14 1.77 -20.49
C LYS A 146 3.56 0.91 -21.60
N ASN A 147 3.90 -0.36 -21.58
CA ASN A 147 3.51 -1.31 -22.61
C ASN A 147 2.21 -2.05 -22.29
N LYS A 148 1.64 -1.83 -21.10
CA LYS A 148 0.38 -2.41 -20.61
C LYS A 148 0.40 -3.94 -20.54
N ASN A 149 1.53 -4.52 -20.19
CA ASN A 149 1.67 -5.96 -20.05
C ASN A 149 1.30 -6.47 -18.63
N GLY A 150 0.98 -5.57 -17.70
CA GLY A 150 0.61 -5.88 -16.31
C GLY A 150 1.79 -6.25 -15.41
N LYS A 151 3.02 -5.99 -15.85
CA LYS A 151 4.26 -6.28 -15.13
C LYS A 151 5.19 -5.08 -15.21
N PRO A 152 5.99 -4.82 -14.17
CA PRO A 152 7.02 -3.81 -14.22
C PRO A 152 8.25 -4.34 -14.98
N ASP A 153 8.59 -3.74 -16.09
CA ASP A 153 9.81 -4.03 -16.84
C ASP A 153 11.00 -3.20 -16.33
N ASP A 154 12.23 -3.61 -16.64
CA ASP A 154 13.44 -3.01 -16.08
C ASP A 154 13.59 -1.51 -16.38
N ASP A 155 13.06 -1.03 -17.50
CA ASP A 155 13.11 0.37 -17.95
C ASP A 155 11.92 1.22 -17.49
N GLU A 156 11.03 0.66 -16.69
CA GLU A 156 9.81 1.30 -16.20
C GLU A 156 9.92 1.81 -14.76
N TRP A 157 11.03 1.54 -14.08
CA TRP A 157 11.23 1.89 -12.68
C TRP A 157 11.75 3.29 -12.47
N TYR A 158 11.18 3.98 -11.49
CA TYR A 158 11.58 5.31 -11.03
C TYR A 158 11.79 5.28 -9.52
N GLU A 159 12.98 5.67 -9.07
CA GLU A 159 13.28 5.83 -7.65
C GLU A 159 12.63 7.10 -7.11
N LEU A 160 11.91 7.00 -6.01
CA LEU A 160 11.37 8.16 -5.29
C LEU A 160 12.46 8.76 -4.41
N ALA A 161 12.74 10.04 -4.60
CA ALA A 161 13.76 10.75 -3.84
C ALA A 161 13.35 10.90 -2.36
N GLY A 162 13.92 10.05 -1.51
CA GLY A 162 13.80 10.16 -0.06
C GLY A 162 14.68 11.26 0.53
N SER A 163 14.65 11.42 1.85
CA SER A 163 15.38 12.46 2.59
C SER A 163 16.90 12.43 2.37
N GLU A 164 17.43 11.26 2.10
CA GLU A 164 18.88 11.05 1.93
C GLU A 164 19.33 11.14 0.47
N TYR A 165 18.40 11.13 -0.49
CA TYR A 165 18.68 10.98 -1.92
C TYR A 165 19.67 12.03 -2.48
N HIS A 166 19.57 13.26 -2.00
CA HIS A 166 20.40 14.39 -2.50
C HIS A 166 21.63 14.68 -1.64
N LYS A 167 21.88 13.89 -0.58
CA LYS A 167 23.05 14.09 0.26
C LYS A 167 24.32 13.59 -0.43
N GLU A 168 25.40 14.33 -0.33
CA GLU A 168 26.69 13.95 -0.89
C GLU A 168 27.27 12.65 -0.29
N THR A 169 26.86 12.32 0.93
CA THR A 169 27.26 11.09 1.62
C THR A 169 26.49 9.86 1.16
N THR A 170 25.45 10.03 0.33
CA THR A 170 24.65 8.91 -0.14
C THR A 170 25.34 8.20 -1.30
N VAL A 171 25.69 6.93 -1.09
CA VAL A 171 26.26 6.09 -2.13
C VAL A 171 25.14 5.54 -2.98
N LYS A 172 25.04 6.00 -4.23
CA LYS A 172 24.05 5.52 -5.19
C LYS A 172 24.59 4.33 -5.96
N ASN A 173 23.69 3.48 -6.43
CA ASN A 173 24.01 2.25 -7.18
C ASN A 173 24.97 1.34 -6.42
N TYR A 174 24.82 1.30 -5.09
CA TYR A 174 25.61 0.42 -4.25
C TYR A 174 25.36 -1.04 -4.64
N ARG A 175 26.43 -1.80 -4.80
CA ARG A 175 26.37 -3.22 -5.16
C ARG A 175 26.99 -4.07 -4.05
N ILE A 176 26.30 -5.14 -3.67
CA ILE A 176 26.79 -6.15 -2.75
C ILE A 176 26.68 -7.52 -3.38
N THR A 177 27.60 -8.41 -3.05
CA THR A 177 27.54 -9.82 -3.45
C THR A 177 27.52 -10.70 -2.21
N TYR A 178 26.53 -11.53 -2.09
CA TYR A 178 26.43 -12.51 -1.03
C TYR A 178 26.94 -13.86 -1.54
N TYR A 179 27.77 -14.49 -0.75
CA TYR A 179 28.26 -15.85 -1.05
C TYR A 179 27.54 -16.81 -0.10
N ARG A 180 27.08 -17.92 -0.66
CA ARG A 180 26.56 -19.01 0.17
C ARG A 180 27.74 -19.64 0.92
N PRO A 181 27.65 -19.82 2.25
CA PRO A 181 28.67 -20.58 2.99
C PRO A 181 28.76 -22.00 2.43
N ASP A 182 29.96 -22.55 2.41
CA ASP A 182 30.12 -23.98 2.11
C ASP A 182 29.37 -24.80 3.18
N PRO A 183 28.64 -25.86 2.82
CA PRO A 183 28.06 -26.72 3.81
C PRO A 183 29.21 -27.43 4.57
N ASP A 184 29.18 -27.37 5.91
CA ASP A 184 30.08 -28.13 6.78
C ASP A 184 29.89 -29.61 6.62
#